data_816c9490541840a407f1011695d2ae3d
#
_entry.id   816c9490541840a407f1011695d2ae3d
#
_cell.length_a   1.000
_cell.length_b   1.000
_cell.length_c   1.000
_cell.angle_alpha   90.00
_cell.angle_beta   90.00
_cell.angle_gamma   90.00
#
_symmetry.space_group_name_H-M   'P 1'
#
loop_
_entity.id
_entity.type
_entity.pdbx_description
1 polymer ?
#
loop_
_entity_poly.entity_id
_entity_poly.type
_entity_poly.pdbx_seq_one_letter_code
_entity_poly.pdbx_strand_id
1 'polypeptide(L)'
;MLRDGGIDMSRRKKKEVAVEVIAFLSTPGPLWETEKREMKQEKYIREYATAHNIDIVGVIHRNGLGQGDANQQFERITQLIRKKRVEGVIVANMMAISTNIPDAYFKIGKVKEAGGVIVTVDEGYLGMNVKMEEKSNE
;
A
#
# COMPACT_ATOMS: atom_id res chain seq x y z
N MET A 1 2.30 34.57 -11.21
CA MET A 1 2.15 34.56 -11.08
C MET A 1 2.03 34.15 -10.88
N LEU A 2 1.99 33.91 -11.13
CA LEU A 2 1.77 33.62 -10.98
C LEU A 2 1.60 33.19 -10.95
N ARG A 3 1.57 33.19 -11.07
CA ARG A 3 1.33 32.82 -10.88
C ARG A 3 1.11 32.39 -10.58
N ASP A 4 1.03 32.20 -10.68
CA ASP A 4 0.72 31.90 -10.20
C ASP A 4 0.47 31.46 -9.83
N GLY A 5 0.56 31.56 -10.05
CA GLY A 5 0.35 31.29 -9.65
C GLY A 5 0.19 30.59 -9.25
N GLY A 6 0.12 30.68 -9.34
CA GLY A 6 -0.01 30.35 -8.94
C GLY A 6 -0.22 29.67 -8.62
N ILE A 7 -0.35 29.78 -8.60
CA ILE A 7 -0.61 29.33 -8.28
C ILE A 7 -0.89 28.74 -8.02
N ASP A 8 -1.02 28.75 -7.93
CA ASP A 8 -1.32 28.33 -7.67
C ASP A 8 -1.40 27.67 -7.30
N MET A 9 -1.25 27.66 -7.07
CA MET A 9 -1.31 27.11 -6.74
C MET A 9 -1.48 26.63 -6.01
N SER A 10 -1.65 26.64 -5.80
CA SER A 10 -1.92 26.23 -5.23
C SER A 10 -2.49 25.69 -4.82
N ARG A 11 -2.85 25.96 -4.65
CA ARG A 11 -3.44 25.40 -4.57
C ARG A 11 -3.65 24.46 -4.59
N ARG A 12 -3.83 24.19 -4.67
CA ARG A 12 -3.94 23.20 -4.77
C ARG A 12 -3.50 22.51 -4.11
N LYS A 13 -3.25 22.74 -3.54
CA LYS A 13 -2.83 22.01 -3.04
C LYS A 13 -2.95 21.32 -2.21
N LYS A 14 -3.52 21.33 -1.66
CA LYS A 14 -3.69 20.66 -0.86
C LYS A 14 -3.97 19.37 -1.05
N LYS A 15 -4.76 19.09 -1.42
CA LYS A 15 -5.11 17.95 -1.78
C LYS A 15 -4.13 17.35 -2.47
N GLU A 16 -3.44 18.08 -2.87
CA GLU A 16 -2.47 17.62 -3.56
C GLU A 16 -1.48 16.86 -2.81
N VAL A 17 -1.59 16.70 -1.53
CA VAL A 17 -0.67 15.89 -0.76
C VAL A 17 -1.07 14.45 -0.93
N ALA A 18 -0.41 13.75 -1.81
CA ALA A 18 -0.68 12.34 -2.04
C ALA A 18 -0.09 11.49 -0.92
N VAL A 19 -0.71 10.36 -0.66
CA VAL A 19 -0.18 9.40 0.31
C VAL A 19 0.91 8.61 -0.38
N GLU A 20 2.12 8.62 0.17
CA GLU A 20 3.27 7.96 -0.44
C GLU A 20 3.40 6.55 0.10
N VAL A 21 3.36 5.57 -0.78
CA VAL A 21 3.35 4.17 -0.37
C VAL A 21 4.32 3.33 -1.19
N ILE A 22 4.64 2.16 -0.65
CA ILE A 22 5.35 1.11 -1.38
C ILE A 22 4.30 0.14 -1.88
N ALA A 23 4.39 -0.25 -3.14
CA ALA A 23 3.52 -1.31 -3.66
C ALA A 23 4.20 -2.65 -3.45
N PHE A 24 3.49 -3.59 -2.84
CA PHE A 24 4.01 -4.92 -2.62
C PHE A 24 3.25 -5.88 -3.53
N LEU A 25 3.98 -6.52 -4.45
CA LEU A 25 3.38 -7.40 -5.44
C LEU A 25 3.61 -8.84 -5.03
N SER A 26 2.53 -9.58 -4.85
CA SER A 26 2.60 -10.95 -4.40
C SER A 26 1.44 -11.72 -5.02
N THR A 27 1.75 -12.70 -5.83
CA THR A 27 0.73 -13.54 -6.45
C THR A 27 1.11 -14.99 -6.25
N PRO A 28 0.11 -15.86 -6.11
CA PRO A 28 0.38 -17.29 -6.00
C PRO A 28 0.65 -17.86 -7.39
N GLY A 29 1.15 -19.07 -7.43
CA GLY A 29 1.29 -19.78 -8.66
C GLY A 29 2.73 -20.15 -8.96
N PRO A 30 2.93 -20.84 -10.08
CA PRO A 30 4.26 -21.32 -10.42
C PRO A 30 5.19 -20.19 -10.84
N LEU A 31 6.46 -20.41 -10.62
CA LEU A 31 7.47 -19.39 -10.85
C LEU A 31 7.43 -18.83 -12.27
N TRP A 32 7.17 -19.67 -13.26
CA TRP A 32 7.21 -19.19 -14.63
C TRP A 32 6.09 -18.24 -14.98
N GLU A 33 5.05 -18.15 -14.12
CA GLU A 33 3.96 -17.21 -14.33
C GLU A 33 4.01 -16.01 -13.41
N THR A 34 4.90 -16.06 -12.43
CA THR A 34 4.90 -15.05 -11.38
C THR A 34 5.16 -13.66 -11.93
N GLU A 35 6.16 -13.52 -12.79
CA GLU A 35 6.49 -12.20 -13.31
C GLU A 35 5.33 -11.60 -14.07
N LYS A 36 4.69 -12.39 -14.92
CA LYS A 36 3.57 -11.89 -15.69
C LYS A 36 2.39 -11.52 -14.81
N ARG A 37 2.13 -12.33 -13.77
CA ARG A 37 1.04 -12.04 -12.86
C ARG A 37 1.31 -10.80 -12.04
N GLU A 38 2.55 -10.62 -11.62
CA GLU A 38 2.89 -9.44 -10.85
C GLU A 38 2.84 -8.18 -11.70
N MET A 39 3.16 -8.28 -12.97
CA MET A 39 3.02 -7.14 -13.87
C MET A 39 1.54 -6.72 -13.99
N LYS A 40 0.65 -7.67 -14.09
CA LYS A 40 -0.78 -7.36 -14.14
C LYS A 40 -1.25 -6.77 -12.82
N GLN A 41 -0.74 -7.30 -11.72
CA GLN A 41 -1.09 -6.81 -10.41
C GLN A 41 -0.60 -5.38 -10.23
N GLU A 42 0.59 -5.09 -10.74
CA GLU A 42 1.13 -3.74 -10.63
C GLU A 42 0.28 -2.75 -11.41
N LYS A 43 -0.16 -3.13 -12.61
CA LYS A 43 -1.01 -2.25 -13.39
C LYS A 43 -2.31 -1.98 -12.67
N TYR A 44 -2.90 -3.00 -12.10
CA TYR A 44 -4.14 -2.89 -11.35
C TYR A 44 -3.98 -1.94 -10.17
N ILE A 45 -2.89 -2.08 -9.44
CA ILE A 45 -2.62 -1.24 -8.29
C ILE A 45 -2.36 0.21 -8.71
N ARG A 46 -1.62 0.41 -9.79
CA ARG A 46 -1.31 1.77 -10.24
C ARG A 46 -2.55 2.50 -10.72
N GLU A 47 -3.47 1.80 -11.35
CA GLU A 47 -4.71 2.42 -11.78
C GLU A 47 -5.52 2.90 -10.59
N TYR A 48 -5.59 2.08 -9.55
CA TYR A 48 -6.28 2.46 -8.32
C TYR A 48 -5.59 3.66 -7.67
N ALA A 49 -4.28 3.62 -7.60
CA ALA A 49 -3.52 4.67 -6.94
C ALA A 49 -3.73 6.01 -7.62
N THR A 50 -3.73 6.00 -8.96
CA THR A 50 -3.96 7.22 -9.71
C THR A 50 -5.33 7.82 -9.41
N ALA A 51 -6.33 6.95 -9.31
CA ALA A 51 -7.70 7.41 -9.06
C ALA A 51 -7.91 7.90 -7.64
N HIS A 52 -7.05 7.52 -6.70
CA HIS A 52 -7.26 7.82 -5.29
C HIS A 52 -6.17 8.68 -4.67
N ASN A 53 -5.39 9.35 -5.50
CA ASN A 53 -4.35 10.27 -5.03
C ASN A 53 -3.34 9.58 -4.13
N ILE A 54 -2.87 8.42 -4.57
CA ILE A 54 -1.85 7.66 -3.88
C ILE A 54 -0.62 7.66 -4.77
N ASP A 55 0.54 7.96 -4.19
CA ASP A 55 1.79 8.05 -4.93
C ASP A 55 2.65 6.83 -4.60
N ILE A 56 2.86 5.97 -5.58
CA ILE A 56 3.67 4.78 -5.40
C ILE A 56 5.12 5.16 -5.63
N VAL A 57 5.87 5.22 -4.54
CA VAL A 57 7.27 5.67 -4.61
C VAL A 57 8.26 4.52 -4.71
N GLY A 58 7.79 3.29 -4.64
CA GLY A 58 8.65 2.14 -4.80
C GLY A 58 7.80 0.88 -4.96
N VAL A 59 8.41 -0.14 -5.54
CA VAL A 59 7.71 -1.41 -5.78
C VAL A 59 8.60 -2.54 -5.29
N ILE A 60 8.03 -3.46 -4.55
CA ILE A 60 8.73 -4.66 -4.11
C ILE A 60 8.00 -5.86 -4.68
N HIS A 61 8.74 -6.72 -5.36
CA HIS A 61 8.21 -7.93 -5.99
C HIS A 61 8.54 -9.13 -5.13
N ARG A 62 7.53 -9.94 -4.86
CA ARG A 62 7.81 -11.19 -4.17
C ARG A 62 8.54 -12.16 -5.09
N ASN A 63 8.19 -12.16 -6.38
CA ASN A 63 8.89 -12.95 -7.41
C ASN A 63 8.93 -14.44 -7.09
N GLY A 64 7.87 -14.96 -6.51
CA GLY A 64 7.80 -16.38 -6.22
C GLY A 64 8.62 -16.83 -5.03
N LEU A 65 9.17 -15.88 -4.27
CA LEU A 65 9.92 -16.25 -3.07
C LEU A 65 9.00 -16.92 -2.07
N GLY A 66 9.59 -17.73 -1.19
CA GLY A 66 8.84 -18.42 -0.16
C GLY A 66 8.25 -17.47 0.86
N GLN A 67 7.44 -18.03 1.75
CA GLN A 67 6.74 -17.20 2.73
C GLN A 67 7.70 -16.49 3.68
N GLY A 68 8.79 -17.15 4.05
CA GLY A 68 9.77 -16.51 4.93
C GLY A 68 10.39 -15.28 4.32
N ASP A 69 10.73 -15.36 3.03
CA ASP A 69 11.32 -14.22 2.34
C ASP A 69 10.30 -13.12 2.15
N ALA A 70 9.05 -13.50 1.86
CA ALA A 70 7.99 -12.51 1.73
C ALA A 70 7.76 -11.79 3.05
N ASN A 71 7.85 -12.52 4.16
CA ASN A 71 7.71 -11.91 5.48
C ASN A 71 8.81 -10.90 5.74
N GLN A 72 10.03 -11.22 5.32
CA GLN A 72 11.14 -10.28 5.49
C GLN A 72 10.96 -9.04 4.64
N GLN A 73 10.45 -9.22 3.42
CA GLN A 73 10.18 -8.07 2.57
C GLN A 73 9.12 -7.17 3.20
N PHE A 74 8.08 -7.78 3.76
CA PHE A 74 7.01 -7.00 4.38
C PHE A 74 7.52 -6.29 5.63
N GLU A 75 8.39 -6.96 6.40
CA GLU A 75 8.98 -6.34 7.58
C GLU A 75 9.84 -5.13 7.19
N ARG A 76 10.54 -5.22 6.06
CA ARG A 76 11.34 -4.10 5.58
C ARG A 76 10.46 -2.91 5.24
N ILE A 77 9.30 -3.17 4.63
CA ILE A 77 8.35 -2.11 4.35
C ILE A 77 7.88 -1.47 5.65
N THR A 78 7.58 -2.29 6.65
CA THR A 78 7.13 -1.79 7.94
C THR A 78 8.20 -0.89 8.57
N GLN A 79 9.47 -1.25 8.41
CA GLN A 79 10.55 -0.42 8.95
C GLN A 79 10.63 0.93 8.23
N LEU A 80 10.40 0.94 6.90
CA LEU A 80 10.39 2.20 6.17
C LEU A 80 9.26 3.10 6.65
N ILE A 81 8.13 2.51 6.96
CA ILE A 81 7.00 3.26 7.51
C ILE A 81 7.36 3.82 8.88
N ARG A 82 7.97 3.00 9.72
CA ARG A 82 8.33 3.41 11.06
C ARG A 82 9.32 4.58 11.03
N LYS A 83 10.21 4.58 10.04
CA LYS A 83 11.19 5.64 9.88
C LYS A 83 10.64 6.82 9.09
N LYS A 84 9.37 6.78 8.76
CA LYS A 84 8.68 7.87 8.05
C LYS A 84 9.24 8.14 6.67
N ARG A 85 9.83 7.10 6.05
CA ARG A 85 10.29 7.20 4.68
C ARG A 85 9.12 7.08 3.71
N VAL A 86 8.11 6.32 4.08
CA VAL A 86 6.86 6.22 3.33
C VAL A 86 5.73 6.19 4.33
N GLU A 87 4.52 6.42 3.86
CA GLU A 87 3.37 6.49 4.76
C GLU A 87 2.64 5.17 4.86
N GLY A 88 2.86 4.27 3.91
CA GLY A 88 2.16 3.01 3.99
C GLY A 88 2.54 2.06 2.87
N VAL A 89 1.70 1.05 2.71
CA VAL A 89 1.90 0.01 1.70
C VAL A 89 0.59 -0.22 0.99
N ILE A 90 0.65 -0.51 -0.32
CA ILE A 90 -0.53 -0.83 -1.10
C ILE A 90 -0.35 -2.21 -1.72
N VAL A 91 -1.40 -3.02 -1.64
CA VAL A 91 -1.41 -4.36 -2.21
C VAL A 91 -2.72 -4.55 -2.96
N ALA A 92 -2.80 -5.58 -3.79
CA ALA A 92 -4.02 -5.84 -4.55
C ALA A 92 -5.17 -6.26 -3.64
N ASN A 93 -4.89 -7.11 -2.67
CA ASN A 93 -5.92 -7.61 -1.75
C ASN A 93 -5.25 -8.23 -0.54
N MET A 94 -6.06 -8.67 0.41
CA MET A 94 -5.52 -9.23 1.65
C MET A 94 -4.72 -10.50 1.40
N MET A 95 -5.07 -11.28 0.41
CA MET A 95 -4.33 -12.51 0.14
C MET A 95 -2.90 -12.22 -0.33
N ALA A 96 -2.66 -11.04 -0.89
CA ALA A 96 -1.30 -10.65 -1.24
C ALA A 96 -0.48 -10.36 0.01
N ILE A 97 -1.13 -10.01 1.11
CA ILE A 97 -0.43 -9.83 2.39
C ILE A 97 -0.07 -11.19 2.95
N SER A 98 -1.03 -12.09 3.00
CA SER A 98 -0.82 -13.45 3.46
C SER A 98 -2.06 -14.28 3.14
N THR A 99 -1.86 -15.54 2.78
CA THR A 99 -2.98 -16.44 2.57
C THR A 99 -3.52 -16.99 3.90
N ASN A 100 -2.80 -16.74 4.97
CA ASN A 100 -3.22 -17.12 6.32
C ASN A 100 -3.88 -15.91 6.95
N ILE A 101 -5.17 -16.01 7.23
CA ILE A 101 -5.94 -14.86 7.71
C ILE A 101 -5.38 -14.24 9.00
N PRO A 102 -5.09 -15.04 10.05
CA PRO A 102 -4.49 -14.43 11.25
C PRO A 102 -3.19 -13.72 10.97
N ASP A 103 -2.35 -14.29 10.08
CA ASP A 103 -1.09 -13.66 9.75
C ASP A 103 -1.31 -12.35 8.99
N ALA A 104 -2.31 -12.32 8.09
CA ALA A 104 -2.61 -11.09 7.38
C ALA A 104 -3.00 -9.98 8.35
N TYR A 105 -3.86 -10.30 9.32
CA TYR A 105 -4.26 -9.31 10.31
C TYR A 105 -3.10 -8.91 11.21
N PHE A 106 -2.22 -9.85 11.52
CA PHE A 106 -1.03 -9.52 12.29
C PHE A 106 -0.18 -8.48 11.57
N LYS A 107 0.00 -8.66 10.26
CA LYS A 107 0.79 -7.72 9.47
C LYS A 107 0.11 -6.36 9.35
N ILE A 108 -1.21 -6.36 9.20
CA ILE A 108 -1.96 -5.12 9.18
C ILE A 108 -1.74 -4.37 10.49
N GLY A 109 -1.79 -5.10 11.61
CA GLY A 109 -1.56 -4.48 12.91
C GLY A 109 -0.17 -3.91 13.04
N LYS A 110 0.83 -4.57 12.46
CA LYS A 110 2.20 -4.06 12.50
C LYS A 110 2.34 -2.75 11.74
N VAL A 111 1.66 -2.64 10.60
CA VAL A 111 1.70 -1.41 9.83
C VAL A 111 1.03 -0.28 10.61
N LYS A 112 -0.10 -0.56 11.24
CA LYS A 112 -0.77 0.44 12.04
C LYS A 112 0.09 0.87 13.22
N GLU A 113 0.73 -0.09 13.86
CA GLU A 113 1.58 0.19 15.00
C GLU A 113 2.76 1.07 14.61
N ALA A 114 3.24 0.90 13.39
CA ALA A 114 4.34 1.70 12.88
C ALA A 114 3.89 3.11 12.49
N GLY A 115 2.60 3.38 12.55
CA GLY A 115 2.07 4.69 12.22
C GLY A 115 1.66 4.83 10.78
N GLY A 116 1.54 3.75 10.04
CA GLY A 116 1.25 3.81 8.62
C GLY A 116 -0.15 3.37 8.26
N VAL A 117 -0.42 3.40 6.97
CA VAL A 117 -1.69 2.94 6.43
C VAL A 117 -1.42 1.75 5.52
N ILE A 118 -2.40 0.88 5.42
CA ILE A 118 -2.32 -0.22 4.48
C ILE A 118 -3.56 -0.15 3.60
N VAL A 119 -3.33 -0.16 2.31
CA VAL A 119 -4.38 -0.01 1.32
C VAL A 119 -4.46 -1.28 0.51
N THR A 120 -5.65 -1.83 0.35
CA THR A 120 -5.86 -2.89 -0.62
C THR A 120 -6.77 -2.35 -1.68
N VAL A 121 -6.48 -2.71 -2.94
CA VAL A 121 -7.33 -2.22 -4.02
C VAL A 121 -8.74 -2.78 -3.87
N ASP A 122 -8.83 -4.05 -3.48
CA ASP A 122 -10.12 -4.71 -3.37
C ASP A 122 -10.91 -4.27 -2.14
N GLU A 123 -10.24 -4.05 -1.01
CA GLU A 123 -10.95 -3.78 0.24
C GLU A 123 -10.79 -2.35 0.76
N GLY A 124 -9.95 -1.56 0.14
CA GLY A 124 -9.78 -0.16 0.53
C GLY A 124 -8.77 0.03 1.65
N TYR A 125 -8.89 1.16 2.35
CA TYR A 125 -7.95 1.52 3.42
C TYR A 125 -8.31 0.75 4.69
N LEU A 126 -7.62 -0.34 4.93
CA LEU A 126 -7.99 -1.21 6.04
C LEU A 126 -7.84 -0.55 7.40
N GLY A 127 -6.74 0.14 7.61
CA GLY A 127 -6.52 0.78 8.89
C GLY A 127 -7.48 1.90 9.16
N MET A 128 -7.78 2.69 8.15
CA MET A 128 -8.65 3.83 8.34
C MET A 128 -10.09 3.43 8.53
N ASN A 129 -10.51 2.37 7.89
CA ASN A 129 -11.88 1.92 8.05
C ASN A 129 -12.19 1.57 9.49
N VAL A 130 -11.27 0.93 10.16
CA VAL A 130 -11.46 0.58 11.56
C VAL A 130 -11.62 1.82 12.40
N LYS A 131 -10.77 2.83 12.18
CA LYS A 131 -10.87 4.06 12.92
C LYS A 131 -12.19 4.77 12.70
N MET A 132 -12.62 4.81 11.46
CA MET A 132 -13.86 5.51 11.15
C MET A 132 -15.05 4.83 11.78
N GLU A 133 -15.03 3.52 11.86
CA GLU A 133 -16.11 2.81 12.50
C GLU A 133 -16.19 3.15 13.96
N GLU A 134 -15.07 3.27 14.62
CA GLU A 134 -15.08 3.64 16.01
C GLU A 134 -15.72 5.01 16.22
N LYS A 135 -15.41 5.92 15.34
CA LYS A 135 -15.99 7.24 15.44
C LYS A 135 -17.48 7.23 15.24
N SER A 136 -17.93 6.49 14.27
CA SER A 136 -19.34 6.50 13.97
C SER A 136 -20.15 5.80 15.04
N ASN A 137 -19.54 5.00 15.85
CA ASN A 137 -20.27 4.33 16.93
C ASN A 137 -20.54 5.23 18.09
N GLU A 138 -20.06 6.42 18.06
CA GLU A 138 -20.39 7.36 19.09
C GLU A 138 -21.63 8.14 18.74
#